data_b0593096e7ab6f58a449f857b074c4c2
#
_entry.id   b0593096e7ab6f58a449f857b074c4c2
#
_cell.length_a   1.000
_cell.length_b   1.000
_cell.length_c   1.000
_cell.angle_alpha   90.00
_cell.angle_beta   90.00
_cell.angle_gamma   90.00
#
_symmetry.space_group_name_H-M   'P 1'
#
loop_
_entity.id
_entity.type
_entity.pdbx_description
1 polymer ?
#
loop_
_entity_poly.entity_id
_entity_poly.type
_entity_poly.pdbx_seq_one_letter_code
_entity_poly.pdbx_strand_id
1 'polypeptide(L)'
;VKDWNLRLGTYESGGYIRGTDGKLHKKDPVEQVETYKNSILKSDLNNSEDFVSNNSDYYGCIETVVYFHGPSKEEALSFCSNNTYTKIWTDDDINNINDINKKLDHRQYTWALEVIQSKYNKDGLLENMVSQLIRNLQYADYNYERKKPFKLIGEQLELAKLKQNSIRRWGGVAGAGKSLVLAEKAARALKKDYRVLILTYNITLRHYLKDLCSQQFGLDDRWKLKQNLSVLYFHEFLKVVAASYCIKLPYDEYDIYNKDYDFTKDWIKCLENFMELNPLPYELKYDYILIDEGQDFRGDWIRFLEKFYTKKGELFIVYDKSQDLYEHGIWIEDSEQIKNIGFKGKPGSLKYSYRMPPEIIEKIGLIREKLGIDAENILIPKNNSTQISLLSKMEWINCDTDSKEDKLNRIDLKIKELRENNQLEDITILTTNENTGVDIVKFFTDKGLKVSHVYDMNKGKNTKKRRNEKWKFRGGTGRLKVCSYHSYKGWQTPNVILVLDSCGSENIVDIR
;
A
#
# COMPACT_ATOMS: atom_id res chain seq x y z
N VAL A 1 -9.01 -1.29 -18.61
CA VAL A 1 -9.72 -1.91 -19.74
C VAL A 1 -10.54 -3.05 -19.20
N LYS A 2 -11.84 -3.06 -19.42
CA LYS A 2 -12.73 -4.19 -19.14
C LYS A 2 -13.11 -4.81 -20.48
N ASP A 3 -12.99 -6.11 -20.58
CA ASP A 3 -13.47 -6.85 -21.73
C ASP A 3 -14.98 -7.11 -21.58
N TRP A 4 -15.77 -6.53 -22.46
CA TRP A 4 -17.22 -6.62 -22.48
C TRP A 4 -17.63 -7.50 -23.65
N ASN A 5 -17.92 -8.76 -23.39
CA ASN A 5 -18.43 -9.67 -24.41
C ASN A 5 -19.97 -9.70 -24.37
N LEU A 6 -20.61 -8.88 -25.18
CA LEU A 6 -22.05 -8.73 -25.24
C LEU A 6 -22.79 -9.93 -25.89
N ARG A 7 -22.05 -10.88 -26.49
CA ARG A 7 -22.63 -12.04 -27.20
C ARG A 7 -23.05 -13.19 -26.29
N LEU A 8 -22.73 -13.14 -25.00
CA LEU A 8 -23.00 -14.25 -24.07
C LEU A 8 -24.39 -14.21 -23.42
N GLY A 9 -25.33 -13.39 -23.90
CA GLY A 9 -26.73 -13.40 -23.44
C GLY A 9 -27.01 -12.97 -21.99
N THR A 10 -25.99 -12.43 -21.32
CA THR A 10 -26.09 -11.95 -19.92
C THR A 10 -26.31 -10.44 -19.82
N TYR A 11 -26.37 -9.75 -20.95
CA TYR A 11 -26.45 -8.29 -21.02
C TYR A 11 -27.85 -7.87 -21.49
N GLU A 12 -28.40 -6.84 -20.86
CA GLU A 12 -29.66 -6.22 -21.23
C GLU A 12 -29.44 -4.73 -21.57
N SER A 13 -30.34 -4.15 -22.35
CA SER A 13 -30.27 -2.75 -22.76
C SER A 13 -30.25 -1.80 -21.57
N GLY A 14 -29.64 -0.61 -21.74
CA GLY A 14 -29.53 0.40 -20.68
C GLY A 14 -28.43 0.13 -19.64
N GLY A 15 -27.40 -0.67 -19.99
CA GLY A 15 -26.25 -0.92 -19.14
C GLY A 15 -26.48 -1.93 -18.01
N TYR A 16 -27.43 -2.85 -18.16
CA TYR A 16 -27.72 -3.87 -17.16
C TYR A 16 -27.08 -5.21 -17.51
N ILE A 17 -26.60 -5.90 -16.48
CA ILE A 17 -26.07 -7.27 -16.56
C ILE A 17 -26.87 -8.16 -15.61
N ARG A 18 -27.27 -9.32 -16.06
CA ARG A 18 -27.88 -10.34 -15.20
C ARG A 18 -26.78 -11.12 -14.48
N GLY A 19 -26.74 -11.01 -13.18
CA GLY A 19 -25.78 -11.72 -12.33
C GLY A 19 -26.10 -13.22 -12.21
N THR A 20 -25.18 -13.97 -11.62
CA THR A 20 -25.36 -15.40 -11.31
C THR A 20 -26.47 -15.66 -10.28
N ASP A 21 -26.90 -14.63 -9.55
CA ASP A 21 -28.02 -14.61 -8.63
C ASP A 21 -29.38 -14.37 -9.33
N GLY A 22 -29.39 -14.27 -10.67
CA GLY A 22 -30.57 -13.99 -11.50
C GLY A 22 -31.02 -12.54 -11.46
N LYS A 23 -30.41 -11.66 -10.67
CA LYS A 23 -30.77 -10.25 -10.53
C LYS A 23 -30.09 -9.38 -11.58
N LEU A 24 -30.74 -8.29 -11.94
CA LEU A 24 -30.19 -7.28 -12.82
C LEU A 24 -29.31 -6.31 -12.02
N HIS A 25 -28.08 -6.17 -12.44
CA HIS A 25 -27.11 -5.22 -11.88
C HIS A 25 -26.78 -4.16 -12.92
N LYS A 26 -26.95 -2.88 -12.56
CA LYS A 26 -26.53 -1.77 -13.42
C LYS A 26 -25.00 -1.72 -13.46
N LYS A 27 -24.44 -1.86 -14.65
CA LYS A 27 -23.00 -1.75 -14.91
C LYS A 27 -22.77 -1.02 -16.23
N ASP A 28 -23.34 0.17 -16.34
CA ASP A 28 -23.18 1.01 -17.51
C ASP A 28 -21.74 1.54 -17.62
N PRO A 29 -21.00 1.18 -18.65
CA PRO A 29 -19.64 1.66 -18.86
C PRO A 29 -19.58 3.17 -19.15
N VAL A 30 -20.61 3.74 -19.74
CA VAL A 30 -20.72 5.17 -20.01
C VAL A 30 -20.84 5.94 -18.70
N GLU A 31 -21.75 5.54 -17.82
CA GLU A 31 -21.91 6.14 -16.49
C GLU A 31 -20.60 6.03 -15.66
N GLN A 32 -19.89 4.91 -15.83
CA GLN A 32 -18.60 4.71 -15.14
C GLN A 32 -17.52 5.69 -15.63
N VAL A 33 -17.40 5.88 -16.94
CA VAL A 33 -16.41 6.78 -17.54
C VAL A 33 -16.74 8.23 -17.20
N GLU A 34 -18.00 8.59 -17.16
CA GLU A 34 -18.46 9.92 -16.74
C GLU A 34 -18.20 10.18 -15.25
N THR A 35 -18.38 9.16 -14.42
CA THR A 35 -17.99 9.25 -12.99
C THR A 35 -16.49 9.53 -12.86
N TYR A 36 -15.65 8.90 -13.68
CA TYR A 36 -14.20 9.17 -13.71
C TYR A 36 -13.90 10.59 -14.18
N LYS A 37 -14.55 11.06 -15.27
CA LYS A 37 -14.42 12.43 -15.75
C LYS A 37 -14.79 13.44 -14.67
N ASN A 38 -15.94 13.24 -14.01
CA ASN A 38 -16.38 14.09 -12.91
C ASN A 38 -15.42 14.06 -11.71
N SER A 39 -14.83 12.89 -11.42
CA SER A 39 -13.82 12.78 -10.36
C SER A 39 -12.54 13.55 -10.70
N ILE A 40 -12.08 13.49 -11.95
CA ILE A 40 -10.91 14.25 -12.43
C ILE A 40 -11.19 15.75 -12.32
N LEU A 41 -12.34 16.20 -12.82
CA LEU A 41 -12.71 17.61 -12.82
C LEU A 41 -12.91 18.16 -11.40
N LYS A 42 -13.50 17.38 -10.48
CA LYS A 42 -13.83 17.84 -9.13
C LYS A 42 -12.70 17.69 -8.12
N SER A 43 -11.81 16.73 -8.30
CA SER A 43 -10.90 16.35 -7.23
C SER A 43 -9.42 16.27 -7.62
N ASP A 44 -9.11 16.21 -8.91
CA ASP A 44 -7.72 16.08 -9.38
C ASP A 44 -7.14 17.41 -9.89
N LEU A 45 -8.00 18.37 -10.18
CA LEU A 45 -7.61 19.71 -10.56
C LEU A 45 -7.91 20.67 -9.39
N ASN A 46 -6.88 21.26 -8.81
CA ASN A 46 -7.03 22.27 -7.76
C ASN A 46 -7.80 23.48 -8.33
N ASN A 47 -8.80 23.97 -7.58
CA ASN A 47 -9.70 25.05 -7.95
C ASN A 47 -10.69 24.75 -9.08
N SER A 48 -10.90 23.49 -9.43
CA SER A 48 -11.82 23.13 -10.51
C SER A 48 -13.31 23.22 -10.10
N GLU A 49 -13.65 23.18 -8.83
CA GLU A 49 -15.03 23.33 -8.38
C GLU A 49 -15.58 24.72 -8.70
N ASP A 50 -14.80 25.78 -8.45
CA ASP A 50 -15.17 27.15 -8.83
C ASP A 50 -15.20 27.32 -10.36
N PHE A 51 -14.41 26.54 -11.05
CA PHE A 51 -14.22 26.63 -12.48
C PHE A 51 -15.34 25.90 -13.26
N VAL A 52 -15.73 24.68 -12.82
CA VAL A 52 -16.78 23.87 -13.43
C VAL A 52 -18.17 24.31 -13.00
N SER A 53 -18.34 24.79 -11.76
CA SER A 53 -19.64 25.27 -11.27
C SER A 53 -20.10 26.57 -11.94
N ASN A 54 -19.15 27.39 -12.40
CA ASN A 54 -19.44 28.67 -13.02
C ASN A 54 -19.46 28.64 -14.55
N ASN A 55 -19.07 27.52 -15.22
CA ASN A 55 -18.95 27.48 -16.66
C ASN A 55 -19.06 26.06 -17.24
N SER A 56 -20.20 25.72 -17.83
CA SER A 56 -20.47 24.43 -18.46
C SER A 56 -19.50 24.08 -19.61
N ASP A 57 -18.84 25.07 -20.18
CA ASP A 57 -17.94 24.93 -21.33
C ASP A 57 -16.68 24.10 -21.02
N TYR A 58 -16.27 24.03 -19.74
CA TYR A 58 -15.11 23.24 -19.31
C TYR A 58 -15.37 21.74 -19.21
N TYR A 59 -16.62 21.34 -19.14
CA TYR A 59 -16.94 19.91 -19.13
C TYR A 59 -16.48 19.20 -20.41
N GLY A 60 -16.40 19.94 -21.53
CA GLY A 60 -15.89 19.48 -22.81
C GLY A 60 -14.37 19.31 -22.90
N CYS A 61 -13.58 19.82 -21.93
CA CYS A 61 -12.12 19.72 -21.97
C CYS A 61 -11.58 18.29 -21.82
N ILE A 62 -12.39 17.39 -21.26
CA ILE A 62 -12.06 15.97 -21.13
C ILE A 62 -13.07 15.18 -21.95
N GLU A 63 -12.61 14.59 -23.05
CA GLU A 63 -13.42 13.63 -23.80
C GLU A 63 -13.43 12.26 -23.15
N THR A 64 -14.56 11.60 -23.23
CA THR A 64 -14.73 10.23 -22.71
C THR A 64 -15.01 9.27 -23.86
N VAL A 65 -14.35 8.12 -23.85
CA VAL A 65 -14.50 7.07 -24.85
C VAL A 65 -14.68 5.74 -24.13
N VAL A 66 -15.68 4.97 -24.57
CA VAL A 66 -15.83 3.56 -24.17
C VAL A 66 -15.55 2.70 -25.41
N TYR A 67 -14.63 1.78 -25.27
CA TYR A 67 -14.28 0.84 -26.33
C TYR A 67 -14.83 -0.54 -26.01
N PHE A 68 -15.56 -1.11 -26.95
CA PHE A 68 -16.09 -2.47 -26.89
C PHE A 68 -15.33 -3.35 -27.88
N HIS A 69 -14.75 -4.42 -27.36
CA HIS A 69 -14.10 -5.45 -28.16
C HIS A 69 -15.08 -6.56 -28.48
N GLY A 70 -15.32 -6.83 -29.77
CA GLY A 70 -16.11 -7.94 -30.27
C GLY A 70 -17.56 -7.67 -30.66
N PRO A 71 -18.37 -6.81 -29.99
CA PRO A 71 -19.71 -6.49 -30.45
C PRO A 71 -19.71 -5.54 -31.64
N SER A 72 -20.78 -5.58 -32.43
CA SER A 72 -21.02 -4.57 -33.47
C SER A 72 -21.30 -3.20 -32.84
N LYS A 73 -21.23 -2.16 -33.64
CA LYS A 73 -21.54 -0.79 -33.21
C LYS A 73 -22.98 -0.66 -32.71
N GLU A 74 -23.92 -1.33 -33.37
CA GLU A 74 -25.33 -1.30 -33.01
C GLU A 74 -25.58 -2.00 -31.67
N GLU A 75 -24.96 -3.15 -31.45
CA GLU A 75 -25.04 -3.89 -30.18
C GLU A 75 -24.45 -3.06 -29.03
N ALA A 76 -23.29 -2.44 -29.24
CA ALA A 76 -22.64 -1.60 -28.22
C ALA A 76 -23.50 -0.37 -27.87
N LEU A 77 -24.09 0.29 -28.88
CA LEU A 77 -24.98 1.43 -28.69
C LEU A 77 -26.29 1.04 -27.99
N SER A 78 -26.84 -0.13 -28.32
CA SER A 78 -28.08 -0.61 -27.68
C SER A 78 -27.89 -0.98 -26.22
N PHE A 79 -26.70 -1.41 -25.84
CA PHE A 79 -26.34 -1.74 -24.46
C PHE A 79 -26.15 -0.51 -23.57
N CYS A 80 -25.54 0.54 -24.11
CA CYS A 80 -25.27 1.75 -23.34
C CYS A 80 -26.54 2.57 -23.08
N SER A 81 -26.56 3.27 -21.95
CA SER A 81 -27.59 4.29 -21.73
C SER A 81 -27.43 5.42 -22.75
N ASN A 82 -28.56 6.03 -23.15
CA ASN A 82 -28.55 7.17 -24.05
C ASN A 82 -27.72 8.32 -23.46
N ASN A 83 -26.51 8.50 -23.97
CA ASN A 83 -25.60 9.57 -23.57
C ASN A 83 -25.00 10.25 -24.80
N THR A 84 -25.07 11.57 -24.80
CA THR A 84 -24.63 12.41 -25.92
C THR A 84 -23.16 12.79 -25.85
N TYR A 85 -22.49 12.59 -24.70
CA TYR A 85 -21.15 13.14 -24.43
C TYR A 85 -20.02 12.09 -24.50
N THR A 86 -20.31 10.81 -24.32
CA THR A 86 -19.31 9.73 -24.36
C THR A 86 -19.30 9.06 -25.74
N LYS A 87 -18.14 9.01 -26.36
CA LYS A 87 -17.96 8.31 -27.64
C LYS A 87 -17.89 6.80 -27.40
N ILE A 88 -18.58 6.04 -28.23
CA ILE A 88 -18.55 4.58 -28.19
C ILE A 88 -17.78 4.10 -29.42
N TRP A 89 -16.69 3.36 -29.18
CA TRP A 89 -15.87 2.76 -30.20
C TRP A 89 -15.97 1.24 -30.16
N THR A 90 -15.82 0.62 -31.33
CA THR A 90 -15.79 -0.84 -31.52
C THR A 90 -14.55 -1.23 -32.33
N ASP A 91 -14.35 -2.52 -32.56
CA ASP A 91 -13.24 -3.03 -33.38
C ASP A 91 -13.26 -2.44 -34.79
N ASP A 92 -14.45 -2.21 -35.36
CA ASP A 92 -14.62 -1.59 -36.68
C ASP A 92 -14.10 -0.13 -36.70
N ASP A 93 -14.29 0.61 -35.61
CA ASP A 93 -13.81 1.98 -35.50
C ASP A 93 -12.26 2.02 -35.41
N ILE A 94 -11.64 1.01 -34.79
CA ILE A 94 -10.18 0.95 -34.62
C ILE A 94 -9.48 0.42 -35.87
N ASN A 95 -10.05 -0.57 -36.55
CA ASN A 95 -9.49 -1.14 -37.77
C ASN A 95 -9.44 -0.15 -38.90
N ASN A 96 -10.30 0.88 -38.88
CA ASN A 96 -10.30 1.99 -39.85
C ASN A 96 -9.52 3.21 -39.32
N ILE A 97 -8.25 3.02 -38.95
CA ILE A 97 -7.37 4.07 -38.39
C ILE A 97 -7.33 5.36 -39.23
N ASN A 98 -7.41 5.26 -40.57
CA ASN A 98 -7.50 6.44 -41.45
C ASN A 98 -8.80 7.24 -41.26
N ASP A 99 -9.87 6.57 -40.82
CA ASP A 99 -11.15 7.20 -40.49
C ASP A 99 -11.17 7.75 -39.07
N ILE A 100 -10.39 7.19 -38.15
CA ILE A 100 -10.24 7.69 -36.75
C ILE A 100 -9.58 9.09 -36.82
N ASN A 101 -8.56 9.28 -37.64
CA ASN A 101 -7.91 10.59 -37.84
C ASN A 101 -8.86 11.61 -38.47
N LYS A 102 -9.87 11.17 -39.23
CA LYS A 102 -10.93 12.03 -39.77
C LYS A 102 -12.07 12.26 -38.75
N LYS A 103 -12.36 11.30 -37.86
CA LYS A 103 -13.43 11.38 -36.86
C LYS A 103 -12.99 12.09 -35.57
N LEU A 104 -11.71 12.13 -35.26
CA LEU A 104 -11.12 13.14 -34.38
C LEU A 104 -11.11 14.44 -35.18
N ASP A 105 -12.30 15.07 -35.33
CA ASP A 105 -12.46 16.25 -36.14
C ASP A 105 -11.52 17.33 -35.59
N HIS A 106 -10.42 17.51 -36.30
CA HIS A 106 -9.40 18.52 -36.02
C HIS A 106 -10.03 19.91 -35.82
N ARG A 107 -11.20 20.15 -36.40
CA ARG A 107 -11.95 21.39 -36.25
C ARG A 107 -12.62 21.54 -34.88
N GLN A 108 -13.19 20.48 -34.33
CA GLN A 108 -13.78 20.54 -32.99
C GLN A 108 -12.69 20.68 -31.91
N TYR A 109 -11.57 20.00 -32.10
CA TYR A 109 -10.41 20.12 -31.22
C TYR A 109 -9.77 21.49 -31.30
N THR A 110 -9.56 22.01 -32.52
CA THR A 110 -9.02 23.35 -32.77
C THR A 110 -9.98 24.42 -32.25
N TRP A 111 -11.28 24.27 -32.50
CA TRP A 111 -12.29 25.18 -32.01
C TRP A 111 -12.35 25.17 -30.45
N ALA A 112 -12.35 24.01 -29.82
CA ALA A 112 -12.30 23.92 -28.35
C ALA A 112 -11.02 24.57 -27.79
N LEU A 113 -9.87 24.33 -28.40
CA LEU A 113 -8.61 25.00 -28.07
C LEU A 113 -8.65 26.50 -28.31
N GLU A 114 -9.19 26.95 -29.43
CA GLU A 114 -9.31 28.39 -29.75
C GLU A 114 -10.28 29.09 -28.83
N VAL A 115 -11.43 28.49 -28.50
CA VAL A 115 -12.40 29.03 -27.51
C VAL A 115 -11.79 29.06 -26.11
N ILE A 116 -11.11 27.99 -25.72
CA ILE A 116 -10.42 27.91 -24.44
C ILE A 116 -9.26 28.91 -24.41
N GLN A 117 -8.45 29.02 -25.45
CA GLN A 117 -7.35 29.96 -25.56
C GLN A 117 -7.83 31.41 -25.60
N SER A 118 -8.87 31.72 -26.38
CA SER A 118 -9.33 33.10 -26.55
C SER A 118 -10.08 33.64 -25.33
N LYS A 119 -10.82 32.77 -24.61
CA LYS A 119 -11.62 33.17 -23.45
C LYS A 119 -10.85 33.16 -22.12
N TYR A 120 -9.84 32.34 -22.01
CA TYR A 120 -9.27 31.96 -20.69
C TYR A 120 -7.74 32.04 -20.62
N ASN A 121 -7.06 32.40 -21.70
CA ASN A 121 -5.60 32.52 -21.72
C ASN A 121 -5.08 33.82 -21.05
N LYS A 122 -5.98 34.62 -20.48
CA LYS A 122 -5.57 35.89 -19.84
C LYS A 122 -4.71 35.68 -18.58
N ASP A 123 -4.77 34.48 -17.97
CA ASP A 123 -4.12 34.24 -16.68
C ASP A 123 -3.28 32.93 -16.63
N GLY A 124 -2.93 32.32 -17.76
CA GLY A 124 -2.16 31.06 -17.80
C GLY A 124 -2.90 29.85 -17.15
N LEU A 125 -4.22 29.94 -17.01
CA LEU A 125 -5.03 28.99 -16.25
C LEU A 125 -5.10 27.62 -16.93
N LEU A 126 -5.20 27.57 -18.26
CA LEU A 126 -5.21 26.33 -19.03
C LEU A 126 -3.85 25.62 -18.97
N GLU A 127 -2.76 26.38 -19.06
CA GLU A 127 -1.40 25.84 -18.93
C GLU A 127 -1.17 25.27 -17.52
N ASN A 128 -1.72 25.91 -16.50
CA ASN A 128 -1.68 25.41 -15.13
C ASN A 128 -2.49 24.11 -14.99
N MET A 129 -3.71 24.03 -15.55
CA MET A 129 -4.52 22.81 -15.56
C MET A 129 -3.83 21.66 -16.30
N VAL A 130 -3.28 21.92 -17.47
CA VAL A 130 -2.53 20.93 -18.28
C VAL A 130 -1.30 20.46 -17.49
N SER A 131 -0.56 21.38 -16.88
CA SER A 131 0.60 21.06 -16.06
C SER A 131 0.24 20.24 -14.81
N GLN A 132 -0.92 20.51 -14.19
CA GLN A 132 -1.45 19.72 -13.09
C GLN A 132 -1.88 18.33 -13.55
N LEU A 133 -2.57 18.23 -14.70
CA LEU A 133 -2.96 16.94 -15.28
C LEU A 133 -1.74 16.11 -15.64
N ILE A 134 -0.74 16.70 -16.29
CA ILE A 134 0.51 16.00 -16.62
C ILE A 134 1.20 15.51 -15.35
N ARG A 135 1.31 16.34 -14.31
CA ARG A 135 1.86 15.93 -13.02
C ARG A 135 1.07 14.80 -12.38
N ASN A 136 -0.27 14.87 -12.42
CA ASN A 136 -1.13 13.84 -11.83
C ASN A 136 -1.12 12.53 -12.64
N LEU A 137 -0.82 12.61 -13.95
CA LEU A 137 -0.64 11.46 -14.83
C LEU A 137 0.78 10.88 -14.76
N GLN A 138 1.76 11.65 -14.27
CA GLN A 138 3.08 11.11 -13.98
C GLN A 138 2.96 10.09 -12.84
N TYR A 139 3.62 8.96 -13.01
CA TYR A 139 3.68 7.98 -11.91
C TYR A 139 4.58 8.51 -10.81
N ALA A 140 4.10 8.48 -9.58
CA ALA A 140 4.94 8.59 -8.41
C ALA A 140 6.08 7.55 -8.49
N ASP A 141 7.24 7.85 -7.91
CA ASP A 141 8.38 6.92 -7.90
C ASP A 141 7.99 5.55 -7.38
N TYR A 142 7.15 5.50 -6.34
CA TYR A 142 6.56 4.27 -5.85
C TYR A 142 5.85 3.46 -6.95
N ASN A 143 5.04 4.10 -7.80
CA ASN A 143 4.31 3.43 -8.88
C ASN A 143 5.21 2.99 -10.03
N TYR A 144 6.28 3.74 -10.29
CA TYR A 144 7.27 3.40 -11.30
C TYR A 144 8.11 2.20 -10.86
N GLU A 145 8.57 2.21 -9.62
CA GLU A 145 9.33 1.11 -9.02
C GLU A 145 8.52 -0.19 -8.98
N ARG A 146 7.22 -0.13 -8.66
CA ARG A 146 6.32 -1.29 -8.66
C ARG A 146 6.19 -2.02 -10.01
N LYS A 147 6.54 -1.38 -11.11
CA LYS A 147 6.46 -1.99 -12.45
C LYS A 147 7.68 -2.80 -12.80
N LYS A 148 8.79 -2.59 -12.12
CA LYS A 148 10.06 -3.26 -12.40
C LYS A 148 10.33 -4.33 -11.35
N PRO A 149 10.66 -5.57 -11.75
CA PRO A 149 11.18 -6.55 -10.81
C PRO A 149 12.44 -6.01 -10.12
N PHE A 150 12.51 -6.13 -8.80
CA PHE A 150 13.73 -5.80 -8.08
C PHE A 150 14.74 -6.94 -8.20
N LYS A 151 16.02 -6.63 -8.10
CA LYS A 151 17.11 -7.62 -8.15
C LYS A 151 17.66 -7.82 -6.74
N LEU A 152 17.68 -9.06 -6.30
CA LEU A 152 18.38 -9.47 -5.09
C LEU A 152 19.86 -9.65 -5.40
N ILE A 153 20.72 -9.39 -4.42
CA ILE A 153 22.17 -9.48 -4.55
C ILE A 153 22.78 -10.32 -3.43
N GLY A 154 23.88 -10.99 -3.75
CA GLY A 154 24.68 -11.72 -2.76
C GLY A 154 23.87 -12.66 -1.87
N GLU A 155 23.94 -12.46 -0.56
CA GLU A 155 23.28 -13.27 0.46
C GLU A 155 21.76 -13.26 0.36
N GLN A 156 21.16 -12.14 -0.08
CA GLN A 156 19.70 -12.05 -0.29
C GLN A 156 19.23 -13.10 -1.32
N LEU A 157 19.99 -13.28 -2.42
CA LEU A 157 19.66 -14.22 -3.49
C LEU A 157 19.71 -15.68 -2.99
N GLU A 158 20.72 -16.00 -2.19
CA GLU A 158 20.85 -17.33 -1.56
C GLU A 158 19.70 -17.59 -0.57
N LEU A 159 19.36 -16.58 0.21
CA LEU A 159 18.30 -16.66 1.20
C LEU A 159 16.91 -16.83 0.57
N ALA A 160 16.70 -16.27 -0.62
CA ALA A 160 15.45 -16.41 -1.38
C ALA A 160 15.30 -17.77 -2.06
N LYS A 161 16.32 -18.65 -2.06
CA LYS A 161 16.17 -20.03 -2.56
C LYS A 161 15.14 -20.80 -1.76
N LEU A 162 14.32 -21.58 -2.46
CA LEU A 162 13.31 -22.43 -1.85
C LEU A 162 13.98 -23.56 -1.08
N LYS A 163 13.50 -23.84 0.12
CA LYS A 163 13.87 -25.00 0.91
C LYS A 163 12.64 -25.84 1.22
N GLN A 164 12.85 -27.11 1.48
CA GLN A 164 11.79 -28.05 1.83
C GLN A 164 11.95 -28.52 3.27
N ASN A 165 10.83 -28.81 3.93
CA ASN A 165 10.76 -29.33 5.29
C ASN A 165 11.67 -28.55 6.27
N SER A 166 11.54 -27.24 6.27
CA SER A 166 12.47 -26.36 6.95
C SER A 166 11.74 -25.30 7.78
N ILE A 167 12.19 -25.09 9.01
CA ILE A 167 11.77 -23.99 9.88
C ILE A 167 13.00 -23.15 10.17
N ARG A 168 13.03 -21.92 9.65
CA ARG A 168 14.19 -21.03 9.73
C ARG A 168 13.83 -19.62 10.15
N ARG A 169 14.81 -18.99 10.79
CA ARG A 169 14.76 -17.56 11.11
C ARG A 169 16.02 -16.87 10.61
N TRP A 170 15.89 -15.59 10.27
CA TRP A 170 17.00 -14.80 9.76
C TRP A 170 16.91 -13.36 10.20
N GLY A 171 17.94 -12.86 10.86
CA GLY A 171 18.04 -11.45 11.25
C GLY A 171 18.41 -10.56 10.08
N GLY A 172 18.27 -9.26 10.27
CA GLY A 172 18.80 -8.30 9.31
C GLY A 172 18.55 -6.86 9.76
N VAL A 173 19.55 -6.01 9.49
CA VAL A 173 19.46 -4.58 9.80
C VAL A 173 18.39 -3.86 8.96
N ALA A 174 18.01 -2.66 9.38
CA ALA A 174 17.11 -1.82 8.62
C ALA A 174 17.64 -1.58 7.19
N GLY A 175 16.78 -1.70 6.18
CA GLY A 175 17.19 -1.52 4.78
C GLY A 175 17.95 -2.70 4.16
N ALA A 176 18.13 -3.81 4.87
CA ALA A 176 18.83 -5.00 4.34
C ALA A 176 18.05 -5.82 3.30
N GLY A 177 16.80 -5.44 2.99
CA GLY A 177 15.98 -6.11 1.97
C GLY A 177 15.25 -7.36 2.46
N LYS A 178 14.99 -7.49 3.77
CA LYS A 178 14.24 -8.61 4.37
C LYS A 178 12.93 -8.91 3.66
N SER A 179 12.08 -7.89 3.50
CA SER A 179 10.78 -8.01 2.81
C SER A 179 10.92 -8.35 1.32
N LEU A 180 12.00 -7.89 0.67
CA LEU A 180 12.31 -8.24 -0.73
C LEU A 180 12.64 -9.73 -0.86
N VAL A 181 13.42 -10.27 0.09
CA VAL A 181 13.72 -11.71 0.13
C VAL A 181 12.45 -12.54 0.29
N LEU A 182 11.54 -12.13 1.17
CA LEU A 182 10.26 -12.82 1.35
C LEU A 182 9.42 -12.77 0.07
N ALA A 183 9.32 -11.61 -0.57
CA ALA A 183 8.54 -11.44 -1.79
C ALA A 183 9.08 -12.28 -2.95
N GLU A 184 10.40 -12.33 -3.14
CA GLU A 184 11.06 -13.19 -4.13
C GLU A 184 10.83 -14.68 -3.83
N LYS A 185 10.99 -15.08 -2.56
CA LYS A 185 10.73 -16.46 -2.13
C LYS A 185 9.28 -16.86 -2.40
N ALA A 186 8.33 -15.98 -2.08
CA ALA A 186 6.91 -16.18 -2.38
C ALA A 186 6.66 -16.32 -3.89
N ALA A 187 7.23 -15.43 -4.70
CA ALA A 187 7.09 -15.50 -6.16
C ALA A 187 7.64 -16.81 -6.74
N ARG A 188 8.80 -17.26 -6.26
CA ARG A 188 9.38 -18.57 -6.67
C ARG A 188 8.51 -19.75 -6.26
N ALA A 189 7.92 -19.71 -5.06
CA ALA A 189 7.03 -20.77 -4.58
C ALA A 189 5.74 -20.81 -5.41
N LEU A 190 5.12 -19.66 -5.69
CA LEU A 190 3.92 -19.53 -6.50
C LEU A 190 4.11 -20.01 -7.94
N LYS A 191 5.30 -19.77 -8.55
CA LYS A 191 5.65 -20.30 -9.88
C LYS A 191 5.71 -21.83 -9.93
N LYS A 192 5.85 -22.48 -8.77
CA LYS A 192 5.81 -23.96 -8.61
C LYS A 192 4.46 -24.44 -8.04
N ASP A 193 3.44 -23.61 -8.12
CA ASP A 193 2.07 -23.88 -7.66
C ASP A 193 1.94 -24.22 -6.16
N TYR A 194 2.93 -23.82 -5.35
CA TYR A 194 2.83 -23.92 -3.90
C TYR A 194 1.88 -22.86 -3.33
N ARG A 195 1.23 -23.21 -2.23
CA ARG A 195 0.38 -22.30 -1.46
C ARG A 195 1.22 -21.51 -0.47
N VAL A 196 1.12 -20.18 -0.52
CA VAL A 196 1.96 -19.26 0.24
C VAL A 196 1.11 -18.39 1.14
N LEU A 197 1.45 -18.36 2.43
CA LEU A 197 0.94 -17.40 3.40
C LEU A 197 2.07 -16.44 3.78
N ILE A 198 1.84 -15.14 3.62
CA ILE A 198 2.71 -14.10 4.16
C ILE A 198 1.99 -13.44 5.32
N LEU A 199 2.65 -13.36 6.45
CA LEU A 199 2.13 -12.73 7.66
C LEU A 199 3.00 -11.53 8.06
N THR A 200 2.32 -10.50 8.53
CA THR A 200 2.92 -9.35 9.22
C THR A 200 2.06 -8.97 10.42
N TYR A 201 2.64 -8.29 11.39
CA TYR A 201 1.88 -7.74 12.50
C TYR A 201 1.23 -6.41 12.14
N ASN A 202 1.92 -5.60 11.34
CA ASN A 202 1.45 -4.27 10.93
C ASN A 202 0.40 -4.35 9.81
N ILE A 203 -0.82 -3.86 10.10
CA ILE A 203 -1.95 -3.88 9.17
C ILE A 203 -1.63 -3.15 7.85
N THR A 204 -0.94 -2.01 7.93
CA THR A 204 -0.64 -1.18 6.75
C THR A 204 0.34 -1.86 5.80
N LEU A 205 1.26 -2.69 6.30
CA LEU A 205 2.32 -3.33 5.54
C LEU A 205 1.81 -4.41 4.58
N ARG A 206 0.64 -4.97 4.83
CA ARG A 206 0.02 -6.01 4.02
C ARG A 206 -0.06 -5.66 2.52
N HIS A 207 -0.50 -4.45 2.20
CA HIS A 207 -0.61 -4.01 0.81
C HIS A 207 0.76 -3.88 0.15
N TYR A 208 1.73 -3.35 0.89
CA TYR A 208 3.11 -3.24 0.41
C TYR A 208 3.73 -4.60 0.09
N LEU A 209 3.60 -5.57 0.98
CA LEU A 209 4.09 -6.94 0.75
C LEU A 209 3.42 -7.61 -0.46
N LYS A 210 2.10 -7.40 -0.61
CA LYS A 210 1.37 -7.90 -1.78
C LYS A 210 1.86 -7.28 -3.08
N ASP A 211 2.17 -5.99 -3.07
CA ASP A 211 2.73 -5.28 -4.21
C ASP A 211 4.11 -5.81 -4.58
N LEU A 212 4.99 -6.03 -3.60
CA LEU A 212 6.32 -6.63 -3.82
C LEU A 212 6.22 -8.03 -4.44
N CYS A 213 5.32 -8.87 -3.94
CA CYS A 213 5.10 -10.20 -4.52
C CYS A 213 4.60 -10.12 -5.96
N SER A 214 3.65 -9.22 -6.24
CA SER A 214 3.12 -9.01 -7.59
C SER A 214 4.17 -8.51 -8.56
N GLN A 215 5.08 -7.68 -8.08
CA GLN A 215 6.20 -7.13 -8.85
C GLN A 215 7.18 -8.22 -9.29
N GLN A 216 7.48 -9.19 -8.41
CA GLN A 216 8.40 -10.29 -8.72
C GLN A 216 7.74 -11.45 -9.47
N PHE A 217 6.46 -11.65 -9.28
CA PHE A 217 5.76 -12.74 -9.95
C PHE A 217 5.56 -12.48 -11.45
N GLY A 218 5.34 -11.22 -11.83
CA GLY A 218 5.09 -10.82 -13.21
C GLY A 218 3.60 -10.73 -13.55
N LEU A 219 3.30 -10.45 -14.83
CA LEU A 219 1.94 -10.16 -15.28
C LEU A 219 1.18 -11.39 -15.77
N ASP A 220 1.89 -12.40 -16.27
CA ASP A 220 1.32 -13.46 -17.11
C ASP A 220 0.42 -14.44 -16.34
N ASP A 221 0.67 -14.66 -15.05
CA ASP A 221 -0.06 -15.65 -14.23
C ASP A 221 -0.76 -15.03 -13.00
N ARG A 222 -1.26 -13.81 -13.12
CA ARG A 222 -1.89 -13.10 -11.96
C ARG A 222 -3.03 -13.85 -11.27
N TRP A 223 -3.68 -14.78 -11.95
CA TRP A 223 -4.71 -15.63 -11.36
C TRP A 223 -4.15 -16.54 -10.27
N LYS A 224 -2.89 -17.04 -10.43
CA LYS A 224 -2.19 -17.85 -9.40
C LYS A 224 -1.96 -17.06 -8.11
N LEU A 225 -1.66 -15.75 -8.21
CA LEU A 225 -1.56 -14.87 -7.05
C LEU A 225 -2.88 -14.83 -6.25
N LYS A 226 -4.02 -14.83 -6.93
CA LYS A 226 -5.31 -14.79 -6.24
C LYS A 226 -5.67 -16.12 -5.56
N GLN A 227 -5.25 -17.24 -6.14
CA GLN A 227 -5.60 -18.57 -5.61
C GLN A 227 -4.62 -19.04 -4.54
N ASN A 228 -3.32 -18.83 -4.74
CA ASN A 228 -2.28 -19.47 -3.96
C ASN A 228 -1.52 -18.54 -3.02
N LEU A 229 -1.76 -17.21 -3.07
CA LEU A 229 -1.12 -16.24 -2.18
C LEU A 229 -2.13 -15.61 -1.21
N SER A 230 -1.89 -15.79 0.08
CA SER A 230 -2.54 -15.04 1.16
C SER A 230 -1.53 -14.09 1.80
N VAL A 231 -1.86 -12.79 1.85
CA VAL A 231 -1.04 -11.78 2.55
C VAL A 231 -1.93 -11.12 3.59
N LEU A 232 -1.71 -11.44 4.86
CA LEU A 232 -2.59 -11.10 5.97
C LEU A 232 -1.77 -10.51 7.13
N TYR A 233 -2.40 -9.69 7.98
CA TYR A 233 -1.84 -9.45 9.30
C TYR A 233 -2.33 -10.53 10.28
N PHE A 234 -1.58 -10.74 11.37
CA PHE A 234 -1.77 -11.92 12.20
C PHE A 234 -3.20 -12.11 12.74
N HIS A 235 -3.82 -11.05 13.28
CA HIS A 235 -5.20 -11.18 13.80
C HIS A 235 -6.24 -11.38 12.70
N GLU A 236 -5.99 -10.91 11.48
CA GLU A 236 -6.84 -11.25 10.32
C GLU A 236 -6.74 -12.73 9.99
N PHE A 237 -5.54 -13.29 10.05
CA PHE A 237 -5.36 -14.73 9.87
C PHE A 237 -6.16 -15.54 10.90
N LEU A 238 -6.15 -15.16 12.18
CA LEU A 238 -6.96 -15.82 13.21
C LEU A 238 -8.47 -15.75 12.88
N LYS A 239 -8.95 -14.61 12.37
CA LYS A 239 -10.34 -14.46 11.91
C LYS A 239 -10.66 -15.34 10.70
N VAL A 240 -9.72 -15.48 9.76
CA VAL A 240 -9.87 -16.39 8.60
C VAL A 240 -9.97 -17.83 9.07
N VAL A 241 -9.14 -18.24 10.04
CA VAL A 241 -9.22 -19.59 10.65
C VAL A 241 -10.58 -19.81 11.29
N ALA A 242 -11.04 -18.87 12.12
CA ALA A 242 -12.36 -18.95 12.76
C ALA A 242 -13.50 -19.05 11.74
N ALA A 243 -13.45 -18.23 10.70
CA ALA A 243 -14.45 -18.25 9.63
C ALA A 243 -14.47 -19.58 8.85
N SER A 244 -13.31 -20.19 8.62
CA SER A 244 -13.23 -21.50 7.93
C SER A 244 -13.85 -22.65 8.74
N TYR A 245 -13.95 -22.49 10.05
CA TYR A 245 -14.64 -23.43 10.94
C TYR A 245 -16.07 -22.97 11.29
N CYS A 246 -16.55 -21.85 10.74
CA CYS A 246 -17.84 -21.24 11.07
C CYS A 246 -18.01 -20.95 12.58
N ILE A 247 -16.93 -20.64 13.29
CA ILE A 247 -16.94 -20.30 14.71
C ILE A 247 -16.77 -18.80 14.94
N LYS A 248 -17.40 -18.32 16.02
CA LYS A 248 -17.23 -16.95 16.48
C LYS A 248 -16.11 -16.91 17.54
N LEU A 249 -15.17 -15.99 17.37
CA LEU A 249 -14.15 -15.74 18.39
C LEU A 249 -14.78 -15.14 19.66
N PRO A 250 -14.19 -15.38 20.84
CA PRO A 250 -14.80 -15.01 22.13
C PRO A 250 -15.16 -13.53 22.25
N TYR A 251 -14.34 -12.66 21.66
CA TYR A 251 -14.52 -11.20 21.70
C TYR A 251 -14.31 -10.59 20.33
N ASP A 252 -14.93 -9.45 20.07
CA ASP A 252 -14.43 -8.57 19.01
C ASP A 252 -13.23 -7.80 19.57
N GLU A 253 -12.15 -7.74 18.83
CA GLU A 253 -10.95 -6.96 19.18
C GLU A 253 -11.25 -5.46 19.46
N TYR A 254 -12.44 -4.99 19.08
CA TYR A 254 -12.93 -3.63 19.31
C TYR A 254 -13.59 -3.43 20.67
N ASP A 255 -14.01 -4.52 21.31
CA ASP A 255 -14.77 -4.46 22.57
C ASP A 255 -13.84 -4.52 23.79
N ILE A 256 -12.52 -4.68 23.56
CA ILE A 256 -11.54 -4.80 24.63
C ILE A 256 -11.00 -3.44 25.01
N TYR A 257 -11.51 -2.89 26.11
CA TYR A 257 -11.10 -1.61 26.67
C TYR A 257 -9.82 -1.66 27.49
N ASN A 258 -9.43 -2.85 27.96
CA ASN A 258 -8.21 -3.03 28.74
C ASN A 258 -7.01 -3.30 27.82
N LYS A 259 -6.06 -2.38 27.79
CA LYS A 259 -4.84 -2.49 26.96
C LYS A 259 -3.92 -3.64 27.39
N ASP A 260 -4.01 -4.05 28.65
CA ASP A 260 -3.16 -5.10 29.23
C ASP A 260 -3.75 -6.51 29.04
N TYR A 261 -4.95 -6.60 28.47
CA TYR A 261 -5.61 -7.86 28.25
C TYR A 261 -5.18 -8.52 26.92
N ASP A 262 -4.60 -9.73 27.06
CA ASP A 262 -4.13 -10.51 25.90
C ASP A 262 -5.26 -11.33 25.26
N PHE A 263 -6.14 -10.66 24.52
CA PHE A 263 -7.22 -11.31 23.79
C PHE A 263 -6.72 -12.29 22.71
N THR A 264 -5.51 -12.10 22.21
CA THR A 264 -4.90 -12.98 21.20
C THR A 264 -4.68 -14.38 21.77
N LYS A 265 -4.30 -14.47 23.02
CA LYS A 265 -4.13 -15.75 23.72
C LYS A 265 -5.45 -16.52 23.79
N ASP A 266 -6.54 -15.84 24.11
CA ASP A 266 -7.87 -16.48 24.18
C ASP A 266 -8.38 -16.89 22.79
N TRP A 267 -8.13 -16.08 21.77
CA TRP A 267 -8.46 -16.45 20.40
C TRP A 267 -7.72 -17.71 19.97
N ILE A 268 -6.41 -17.77 20.20
CA ILE A 268 -5.58 -18.94 19.87
C ILE A 268 -6.10 -20.17 20.62
N LYS A 269 -6.34 -20.07 21.93
CA LYS A 269 -6.86 -21.17 22.74
C LYS A 269 -8.21 -21.67 22.24
N CYS A 270 -9.12 -20.76 21.88
CA CYS A 270 -10.42 -21.11 21.31
C CYS A 270 -10.26 -21.89 20.00
N LEU A 271 -9.38 -21.41 19.10
CA LEU A 271 -9.10 -22.07 17.82
C LEU A 271 -8.42 -23.43 18.03
N GLU A 272 -7.46 -23.56 18.93
CA GLU A 272 -6.76 -24.80 19.23
C GLU A 272 -7.72 -25.87 19.74
N ASN A 273 -8.57 -25.55 20.72
CA ASN A 273 -9.57 -26.47 21.24
C ASN A 273 -10.50 -27.00 20.15
N PHE A 274 -10.86 -26.14 19.19
CA PHE A 274 -11.73 -26.54 18.09
C PHE A 274 -11.00 -27.40 17.06
N MET A 275 -9.74 -27.06 16.75
CA MET A 275 -8.90 -27.79 15.80
C MET A 275 -8.50 -29.18 16.30
N GLU A 276 -8.46 -29.41 17.62
CA GLU A 276 -8.24 -30.75 18.19
C GLU A 276 -9.38 -31.72 17.85
N LEU A 277 -10.59 -31.23 17.74
CA LEU A 277 -11.79 -32.04 17.46
C LEU A 277 -12.16 -32.08 15.97
N ASN A 278 -11.60 -31.20 15.18
CA ASN A 278 -11.95 -31.03 13.79
C ASN A 278 -10.71 -30.99 12.89
N PRO A 279 -10.69 -31.72 11.74
CA PRO A 279 -9.54 -31.72 10.86
C PRO A 279 -9.33 -30.34 10.24
N LEU A 280 -8.05 -29.97 10.03
CA LEU A 280 -7.69 -28.69 9.40
C LEU A 280 -8.15 -28.67 7.94
N PRO A 281 -9.00 -27.69 7.55
CA PRO A 281 -9.43 -27.49 6.18
C PRO A 281 -8.23 -27.34 5.23
N TYR A 282 -8.38 -27.85 4.01
CA TYR A 282 -7.31 -27.78 3.00
C TYR A 282 -6.93 -26.32 2.69
N GLU A 283 -7.90 -25.44 2.68
CA GLU A 283 -7.75 -24.00 2.41
C GLU A 283 -6.83 -23.29 3.40
N LEU A 284 -6.69 -23.86 4.60
CA LEU A 284 -5.81 -23.35 5.65
C LEU A 284 -4.42 -24.02 5.68
N LYS A 285 -4.13 -24.95 4.77
CA LYS A 285 -2.81 -25.59 4.66
C LYS A 285 -1.93 -24.83 3.70
N TYR A 286 -0.74 -24.44 4.15
CA TYR A 286 0.23 -23.69 3.36
C TYR A 286 1.55 -24.45 3.24
N ASP A 287 2.13 -24.42 2.06
CA ASP A 287 3.46 -25.01 1.83
C ASP A 287 4.57 -24.07 2.29
N TYR A 288 4.36 -22.76 2.11
CA TYR A 288 5.25 -21.72 2.60
C TYR A 288 4.50 -20.77 3.53
N ILE A 289 5.03 -20.61 4.75
CA ILE A 289 4.59 -19.59 5.71
C ILE A 289 5.76 -18.64 5.90
N LEU A 290 5.59 -17.38 5.45
CA LEU A 290 6.61 -16.36 5.45
C LEU A 290 6.20 -15.25 6.40
N ILE A 291 7.04 -14.94 7.40
CA ILE A 291 6.71 -13.93 8.42
C ILE A 291 7.68 -12.76 8.28
N ASP A 292 7.12 -11.58 8.00
CA ASP A 292 7.86 -10.31 8.01
C ASP A 292 7.73 -9.62 9.36
N GLU A 293 8.75 -8.86 9.73
CA GLU A 293 8.85 -8.18 11.04
C GLU A 293 8.62 -9.15 12.21
N GLY A 294 9.31 -10.30 12.18
CA GLY A 294 9.13 -11.39 13.15
C GLY A 294 9.33 -11.00 14.61
N GLN A 295 10.07 -9.93 14.92
CA GLN A 295 10.21 -9.40 16.27
C GLN A 295 8.90 -8.87 16.86
N ASP A 296 7.91 -8.58 16.01
CA ASP A 296 6.57 -8.16 16.47
C ASP A 296 5.65 -9.36 16.78
N PHE A 297 6.13 -10.60 16.57
CA PHE A 297 5.42 -11.84 16.88
C PHE A 297 5.91 -12.44 18.18
N ARG A 298 5.01 -13.06 18.91
CA ARG A 298 5.33 -13.85 20.10
C ARG A 298 5.67 -15.30 19.72
N GLY A 299 6.46 -15.95 20.53
CA GLY A 299 6.87 -17.34 20.30
C GLY A 299 5.70 -18.34 20.26
N ASP A 300 4.67 -18.14 21.11
CA ASP A 300 3.46 -18.95 21.11
C ASP A 300 2.62 -18.78 19.83
N TRP A 301 2.59 -17.59 19.24
CA TRP A 301 1.94 -17.35 17.96
C TRP A 301 2.63 -18.09 16.81
N ILE A 302 3.96 -18.10 16.82
CA ILE A 302 4.74 -18.80 15.80
C ILE A 302 4.49 -20.31 15.89
N ARG A 303 4.43 -20.87 17.11
CA ARG A 303 4.07 -22.29 17.33
C ARG A 303 2.66 -22.60 16.83
N PHE A 304 1.70 -21.71 17.04
CA PHE A 304 0.35 -21.88 16.51
C PHE A 304 0.36 -21.95 14.99
N LEU A 305 1.14 -21.10 14.33
CA LEU A 305 1.26 -21.08 12.87
C LEU A 305 1.86 -22.36 12.26
N GLU A 306 2.69 -23.08 13.00
CA GLU A 306 3.26 -24.37 12.55
C GLU A 306 2.17 -25.41 12.23
N LYS A 307 1.02 -25.34 12.88
CA LYS A 307 -0.12 -26.26 12.61
C LYS A 307 -0.64 -26.17 11.17
N PHE A 308 -0.48 -25.02 10.52
CA PHE A 308 -0.94 -24.74 9.17
C PHE A 308 0.12 -25.03 8.09
N TYR A 309 1.32 -25.41 8.49
CA TYR A 309 2.45 -25.69 7.62
C TYR A 309 2.45 -27.16 7.17
N THR A 310 2.50 -27.40 5.85
CA THR A 310 2.41 -28.76 5.27
C THR A 310 3.72 -29.54 5.33
N LYS A 311 4.82 -28.92 5.75
CA LYS A 311 6.20 -29.46 5.70
C LYS A 311 6.76 -29.74 4.30
N LYS A 312 6.02 -29.39 3.23
CA LYS A 312 6.54 -29.49 1.86
C LYS A 312 7.52 -28.40 1.50
N GLY A 313 7.32 -27.20 2.01
CA GLY A 313 8.13 -26.02 1.77
C GLY A 313 8.85 -25.55 3.03
N GLU A 314 8.61 -24.31 3.44
CA GLU A 314 9.34 -23.64 4.52
C GLU A 314 8.46 -22.75 5.37
N LEU A 315 8.63 -22.80 6.71
CA LEU A 315 8.24 -21.73 7.62
C LEU A 315 9.48 -20.84 7.82
N PHE A 316 9.42 -19.63 7.33
CA PHE A 316 10.56 -18.72 7.31
C PHE A 316 10.24 -17.36 7.89
N ILE A 317 11.03 -16.92 8.86
CA ILE A 317 10.83 -15.68 9.61
C ILE A 317 12.01 -14.76 9.38
N VAL A 318 11.74 -13.52 8.98
CA VAL A 318 12.73 -12.46 8.98
C VAL A 318 12.41 -11.43 10.07
N TYR A 319 13.44 -10.94 10.74
CA TYR A 319 13.28 -10.02 11.87
C TYR A 319 14.40 -8.98 11.94
N ASP A 320 14.14 -7.90 12.65
CA ASP A 320 15.12 -6.88 13.03
C ASP A 320 15.04 -6.67 14.54
N LYS A 321 16.01 -7.22 15.27
CA LYS A 321 16.05 -7.14 16.73
C LYS A 321 16.03 -5.70 17.24
N SER A 322 16.64 -4.75 16.51
CA SER A 322 16.69 -3.35 16.90
C SER A 322 15.37 -2.59 16.76
N GLN A 323 14.35 -3.23 16.17
CA GLN A 323 13.04 -2.64 15.90
C GLN A 323 11.90 -3.34 16.66
N ASP A 324 12.18 -4.00 17.78
CA ASP A 324 11.15 -4.59 18.65
C ASP A 324 10.48 -3.50 19.50
N LEU A 325 9.43 -2.89 18.92
CA LEU A 325 8.65 -1.82 19.57
C LEU A 325 7.58 -2.35 20.53
N TYR A 326 7.28 -3.66 20.48
CA TYR A 326 6.20 -4.28 21.25
C TYR A 326 6.69 -5.25 22.33
N GLU A 327 8.00 -5.43 22.42
CA GLU A 327 8.64 -6.38 23.35
C GLU A 327 8.17 -7.83 23.15
N HIS A 328 7.74 -8.15 21.94
CA HIS A 328 7.30 -9.50 21.56
C HIS A 328 8.45 -10.42 21.15
N GLY A 329 9.59 -9.86 20.78
CA GLY A 329 10.74 -10.55 20.21
C GLY A 329 11.59 -11.33 21.24
N ILE A 330 11.15 -11.54 22.47
CA ILE A 330 11.87 -12.27 23.52
C ILE A 330 12.34 -13.65 23.02
N TRP A 331 11.53 -14.32 22.18
CA TRP A 331 11.85 -15.62 21.59
C TRP A 331 13.10 -15.63 20.72
N ILE A 332 13.56 -14.47 20.26
CA ILE A 332 14.75 -14.35 19.39
C ILE A 332 16.02 -14.79 20.13
N GLU A 333 16.08 -14.55 21.44
CA GLU A 333 17.22 -14.84 22.31
C GLU A 333 16.97 -15.98 23.28
N ASP A 334 15.71 -16.28 23.58
CA ASP A 334 15.34 -17.33 24.51
C ASP A 334 15.58 -18.73 23.89
N SER A 335 16.58 -19.43 24.39
CA SER A 335 17.00 -20.74 23.89
C SER A 335 15.92 -21.82 24.01
N GLU A 336 15.03 -21.72 25.02
CA GLU A 336 13.94 -22.66 25.23
C GLU A 336 12.82 -22.41 24.22
N GLN A 337 12.41 -21.16 24.05
CA GLN A 337 11.41 -20.81 23.03
C GLN A 337 11.89 -21.12 21.61
N ILE A 338 13.18 -20.90 21.31
CA ILE A 338 13.79 -21.26 20.04
C ILE A 338 13.64 -22.75 19.76
N LYS A 339 13.94 -23.61 20.72
CA LYS A 339 13.78 -25.06 20.60
C LYS A 339 12.32 -25.47 20.45
N ASN A 340 11.45 -24.86 21.22
CA ASN A 340 10.01 -25.14 21.23
C ASN A 340 9.32 -24.78 19.91
N ILE A 341 9.86 -23.79 19.15
CA ILE A 341 9.39 -23.44 17.79
C ILE A 341 10.03 -24.35 16.72
N GLY A 342 11.00 -25.19 17.10
CA GLY A 342 11.64 -26.10 16.16
C GLY A 342 12.75 -25.47 15.30
N PHE A 343 13.24 -24.29 15.65
CA PHE A 343 14.38 -23.67 14.98
C PHE A 343 15.67 -24.47 15.22
N LYS A 344 16.41 -24.72 14.15
CA LYS A 344 17.69 -25.44 14.17
C LYS A 344 18.84 -24.49 13.83
N GLY A 345 19.92 -24.58 14.59
CA GLY A 345 21.15 -23.82 14.35
C GLY A 345 21.08 -22.34 14.76
N LYS A 346 22.21 -21.65 14.53
CA LYS A 346 22.31 -20.20 14.75
C LYS A 346 21.66 -19.46 13.58
N PRO A 347 20.92 -18.38 13.83
CA PRO A 347 20.38 -17.53 12.77
C PRO A 347 21.53 -16.81 12.05
N GLY A 348 21.41 -16.61 10.75
CA GLY A 348 22.21 -15.65 10.03
C GLY A 348 21.60 -14.24 10.17
N SER A 349 22.35 -13.22 9.74
CA SER A 349 21.88 -11.83 9.72
C SER A 349 22.36 -11.11 8.47
N LEU A 350 21.45 -10.42 7.78
CA LEU A 350 21.75 -9.52 6.68
C LEU A 350 22.30 -8.21 7.26
N LYS A 351 23.62 -8.01 7.17
CA LYS A 351 24.33 -6.90 7.82
C LYS A 351 24.40 -5.63 7.00
N TYR A 352 24.17 -5.71 5.68
CA TYR A 352 24.30 -4.58 4.78
C TYR A 352 22.97 -3.90 4.53
N SER A 353 22.91 -2.57 4.71
CA SER A 353 21.78 -1.75 4.27
C SER A 353 22.00 -1.30 2.83
N TYR A 354 21.06 -1.63 1.96
CA TYR A 354 21.09 -1.26 0.55
C TYR A 354 20.16 -0.09 0.23
N ARG A 355 19.39 0.36 1.20
CA ARG A 355 18.35 1.38 1.04
C ARG A 355 18.70 2.70 1.70
N MET A 356 19.28 2.65 2.89
CA MET A 356 19.55 3.87 3.65
C MET A 356 20.80 4.58 3.15
N PRO A 357 20.72 5.91 2.92
CA PRO A 357 21.90 6.71 2.62
C PRO A 357 22.95 6.64 3.73
N PRO A 358 24.24 6.69 3.39
CA PRO A 358 25.34 6.64 4.36
C PRO A 358 25.23 7.69 5.47
N GLU A 359 24.86 8.92 5.12
CA GLU A 359 24.72 10.01 6.09
C GLU A 359 23.62 9.74 7.13
N ILE A 360 22.53 9.09 6.72
CA ILE A 360 21.46 8.71 7.64
C ILE A 360 21.94 7.60 8.57
N ILE A 361 22.67 6.62 8.05
CA ILE A 361 23.25 5.54 8.86
C ILE A 361 24.21 6.11 9.90
N GLU A 362 25.10 7.03 9.51
CA GLU A 362 26.05 7.68 10.42
C GLU A 362 25.33 8.44 11.54
N LYS A 363 24.32 9.25 11.19
CA LYS A 363 23.52 9.99 12.19
C LYS A 363 22.74 9.08 13.12
N ILE A 364 22.18 7.98 12.62
CA ILE A 364 21.54 6.95 13.48
C ILE A 364 22.60 6.36 14.44
N GLY A 365 23.80 6.07 13.96
CA GLY A 365 24.91 5.60 14.80
C GLY A 365 25.22 6.56 15.95
N LEU A 366 25.38 7.85 15.65
CA LEU A 366 25.65 8.89 16.64
C LEU A 366 24.51 9.04 17.68
N ILE A 367 23.26 8.95 17.24
CA ILE A 367 22.09 9.02 18.13
C ILE A 367 22.07 7.79 19.06
N ARG A 368 22.31 6.59 18.52
CA ARG A 368 22.37 5.34 19.32
C ARG A 368 23.46 5.39 20.37
N GLU A 369 24.66 5.84 20.00
CA GLU A 369 25.77 6.00 20.92
C GLU A 369 25.41 6.96 22.07
N LYS A 370 24.83 8.12 21.76
CA LYS A 370 24.39 9.09 22.77
C LYS A 370 23.29 8.56 23.70
N LEU A 371 22.42 7.69 23.20
CA LEU A 371 21.33 7.09 23.98
C LEU A 371 21.73 5.78 24.67
N GLY A 372 22.97 5.31 24.49
CA GLY A 372 23.42 4.02 25.05
C GLY A 372 22.67 2.80 24.49
N ILE A 373 22.15 2.91 23.27
CA ILE A 373 21.39 1.82 22.64
C ILE A 373 22.37 0.86 21.97
N ASP A 374 22.48 -0.35 22.54
CA ASP A 374 23.26 -1.43 21.92
C ASP A 374 22.46 -2.04 20.74
N ALA A 375 23.01 -1.94 19.54
CA ALA A 375 22.41 -2.48 18.33
C ALA A 375 23.47 -2.92 17.33
N GLU A 376 23.16 -3.91 16.50
CA GLU A 376 24.03 -4.36 15.41
C GLU A 376 24.46 -3.18 14.52
N ASN A 377 25.75 -3.12 14.19
CA ASN A 377 26.25 -2.11 13.27
C ASN A 377 25.69 -2.33 11.86
N ILE A 378 25.14 -1.26 11.32
CA ILE A 378 24.63 -1.24 9.95
C ILE A 378 25.81 -1.02 9.00
N LEU A 379 26.10 -2.01 8.17
CA LEU A 379 27.17 -1.91 7.19
C LEU A 379 26.66 -1.33 5.86
N ILE A 380 27.52 -0.58 5.19
CA ILE A 380 27.25 0.00 3.87
C ILE A 380 28.01 -0.82 2.83
N PRO A 381 27.36 -1.26 1.73
CA PRO A 381 28.06 -1.97 0.65
C PRO A 381 29.12 -1.07 0.00
N LYS A 382 30.33 -1.57 -0.20
CA LYS A 382 31.46 -0.79 -0.76
C LYS A 382 31.18 -0.19 -2.16
N ASN A 383 30.27 -0.77 -2.93
CA ASN A 383 29.99 -0.35 -4.31
C ASN A 383 28.85 0.66 -4.46
N ASN A 384 28.11 0.99 -3.37
CA ASN A 384 26.93 1.88 -3.44
C ASN A 384 27.17 3.27 -2.85
N SER A 385 28.39 3.57 -2.40
CA SER A 385 28.64 4.78 -1.57
C SER A 385 28.53 6.11 -2.32
N THR A 386 28.69 6.12 -3.65
CA THR A 386 28.84 7.38 -4.40
C THR A 386 27.53 7.88 -5.01
N GLN A 387 26.58 7.00 -5.35
CA GLN A 387 25.38 7.40 -6.08
C GLN A 387 24.21 7.79 -5.18
N ILE A 388 24.13 7.20 -3.97
CA ILE A 388 23.03 7.46 -3.02
C ILE A 388 23.30 8.74 -2.21
N SER A 389 24.57 9.07 -1.91
CA SER A 389 24.93 10.24 -1.10
C SER A 389 24.67 11.58 -1.79
N LEU A 390 24.76 11.61 -3.13
CA LEU A 390 24.53 12.83 -3.91
C LEU A 390 23.05 13.29 -3.95
N LEU A 391 22.12 12.42 -3.61
CA LEU A 391 20.66 12.66 -3.70
C LEU A 391 19.97 12.73 -2.34
N SER A 392 20.68 12.39 -1.25
CA SER A 392 20.08 12.39 0.08
C SER A 392 20.35 13.71 0.80
N LYS A 393 19.27 14.34 1.26
CA LYS A 393 19.33 15.54 2.10
C LYS A 393 18.61 15.26 3.41
N MET A 394 19.29 15.51 4.52
CA MET A 394 18.66 15.55 5.84
C MET A 394 18.67 16.99 6.35
N GLU A 395 17.51 17.49 6.70
CA GLU A 395 17.32 18.85 7.18
C GLU A 395 16.62 18.81 8.54
N TRP A 396 17.11 19.60 9.47
CA TRP A 396 16.49 19.79 10.79
C TRP A 396 15.92 21.19 10.86
N ILE A 397 14.63 21.32 11.12
CA ILE A 397 13.94 22.58 11.20
C ILE A 397 13.41 22.75 12.62
N ASN A 398 13.97 23.70 13.36
CA ASN A 398 13.45 24.06 14.67
C ASN A 398 12.20 24.94 14.51
N CYS A 399 11.16 24.60 15.25
CA CYS A 399 10.00 25.47 15.40
C CYS A 399 10.17 26.22 16.72
N ASP A 400 10.54 27.49 16.64
CA ASP A 400 10.82 28.32 17.83
C ASP A 400 9.56 28.72 18.60
N THR A 401 8.38 28.45 18.05
CA THR A 401 7.09 28.70 18.67
C THR A 401 6.31 27.40 18.82
N ASP A 402 5.68 27.22 19.99
CA ASP A 402 4.73 26.13 20.22
C ASP A 402 3.40 26.34 19.46
N SER A 403 3.35 27.34 18.57
CA SER A 403 2.16 27.64 17.77
C SER A 403 1.88 26.50 16.79
N LYS A 404 0.73 25.89 16.95
CA LYS A 404 0.20 24.87 16.04
C LYS A 404 0.16 25.37 14.59
N GLU A 405 -0.23 26.62 14.41
CA GLU A 405 -0.37 27.23 13.09
C GLU A 405 0.99 27.41 12.40
N ASP A 406 2.00 27.87 13.12
CA ASP A 406 3.36 27.99 12.57
C ASP A 406 3.92 26.63 12.15
N LYS A 407 3.75 25.60 12.99
CA LYS A 407 4.14 24.23 12.67
C LYS A 407 3.47 23.74 11.36
N LEU A 408 2.17 23.93 11.21
CA LEU A 408 1.41 23.52 10.02
C LEU A 408 1.85 24.29 8.78
N ASN A 409 2.10 25.59 8.90
CA ASN A 409 2.58 26.42 7.80
C ASN A 409 4.00 26.01 7.34
N ARG A 410 4.89 25.68 8.25
CA ARG A 410 6.25 25.18 7.90
C ARG A 410 6.18 23.84 7.17
N ILE A 411 5.30 22.93 7.60
CA ILE A 411 5.07 21.65 6.90
C ILE A 411 4.52 21.93 5.49
N ASP A 412 3.59 22.88 5.33
CA ASP A 412 3.02 23.25 4.03
C ASP A 412 4.08 23.83 3.07
N LEU A 413 4.93 24.72 3.58
CA LEU A 413 6.04 25.24 2.80
C LEU A 413 6.98 24.14 2.33
N LYS A 414 7.30 23.19 3.21
CA LYS A 414 8.18 22.07 2.86
C LYS A 414 7.54 21.12 1.85
N ILE A 415 6.24 20.87 1.95
CA ILE A 415 5.51 20.07 0.96
C ILE A 415 5.51 20.78 -0.40
N LYS A 416 5.31 22.11 -0.44
CA LYS A 416 5.36 22.87 -1.69
C LYS A 416 6.74 22.76 -2.35
N GLU A 417 7.82 22.92 -1.60
CA GLU A 417 9.19 22.73 -2.08
C GLU A 417 9.40 21.30 -2.64
N LEU A 418 9.02 20.28 -1.89
CA LEU A 418 9.18 18.89 -2.32
C LEU A 418 8.37 18.56 -3.56
N ARG A 419 7.18 19.15 -3.71
CA ARG A 419 6.30 18.94 -4.86
C ARG A 419 6.80 19.54 -6.18
N GLU A 420 7.82 20.37 -6.16
CA GLU A 420 8.45 20.85 -7.39
C GLU A 420 9.02 19.70 -8.21
N ASN A 421 9.55 18.66 -7.55
CA ASN A 421 10.20 17.52 -8.18
C ASN A 421 9.59 16.16 -7.85
N ASN A 422 8.61 16.09 -6.95
CA ASN A 422 8.03 14.83 -6.46
C ASN A 422 6.51 14.85 -6.53
N GLN A 423 5.92 13.67 -6.67
CA GLN A 423 4.48 13.48 -6.54
C GLN A 423 4.06 13.51 -5.06
N LEU A 424 2.79 13.85 -4.81
CA LEU A 424 2.25 13.84 -3.44
C LEU A 424 2.44 12.50 -2.74
N GLU A 425 2.34 11.41 -3.48
CA GLU A 425 2.50 10.06 -2.95
C GLU A 425 3.94 9.73 -2.53
N ASP A 426 4.93 10.44 -3.07
CA ASP A 426 6.33 10.27 -2.73
C ASP A 426 6.72 11.03 -1.46
N ILE A 427 5.73 11.67 -0.81
CA ILE A 427 5.90 12.41 0.44
C ILE A 427 5.07 11.74 1.54
N THR A 428 5.72 11.46 2.67
CA THR A 428 5.06 10.93 3.86
C THR A 428 5.39 11.79 5.08
N ILE A 429 4.34 12.16 5.82
CA ILE A 429 4.47 12.83 7.12
C ILE A 429 4.31 11.81 8.21
N LEU A 430 5.31 11.70 9.08
CA LEU A 430 5.28 10.85 10.26
C LEU A 430 5.10 11.71 11.52
N THR A 431 4.24 11.28 12.42
CA THR A 431 4.02 11.97 13.69
C THR A 431 4.23 11.04 14.87
N THR A 432 4.66 11.61 15.98
CA THR A 432 4.78 10.92 17.27
C THR A 432 3.46 10.96 18.05
N ASN A 433 2.62 11.97 17.81
CA ASN A 433 1.36 12.19 18.51
C ASN A 433 0.16 12.08 17.55
N GLU A 434 -0.90 11.41 18.01
CA GLU A 434 -2.15 11.23 17.24
C GLU A 434 -2.88 12.55 16.99
N ASN A 435 -2.91 13.45 17.97
CA ASN A 435 -3.57 14.74 17.82
C ASN A 435 -2.91 15.61 16.74
N THR A 436 -1.57 15.63 16.73
CA THR A 436 -0.79 16.31 15.71
C THR A 436 -1.08 15.71 14.33
N GLY A 437 -1.17 14.39 14.23
CA GLY A 437 -1.54 13.69 12.99
C GLY A 437 -2.93 14.10 12.48
N VAL A 438 -3.93 14.12 13.35
CA VAL A 438 -5.30 14.55 13.02
C VAL A 438 -5.33 16.01 12.56
N ASP A 439 -4.59 16.89 13.23
CA ASP A 439 -4.52 18.31 12.88
C ASP A 439 -3.89 18.53 11.50
N ILE A 440 -2.80 17.81 11.20
CA ILE A 440 -2.14 17.82 9.88
C ILE A 440 -3.11 17.32 8.79
N VAL A 441 -3.81 16.22 9.03
CA VAL A 441 -4.78 15.67 8.06
C VAL A 441 -5.88 16.68 7.78
N LYS A 442 -6.47 17.33 8.81
CA LYS A 442 -7.49 18.35 8.64
C LYS A 442 -6.96 19.52 7.82
N PHE A 443 -5.83 20.08 8.22
CA PHE A 443 -5.23 21.23 7.56
C PHE A 443 -5.02 21.01 6.05
N PHE A 444 -4.48 19.87 5.65
CA PHE A 444 -4.26 19.59 4.23
C PHE A 444 -5.54 19.21 3.49
N THR A 445 -6.49 18.57 4.16
CA THR A 445 -7.82 18.29 3.57
C THR A 445 -8.59 19.58 3.34
N ASP A 446 -8.58 20.52 4.28
CA ASP A 446 -9.23 21.82 4.16
C ASP A 446 -8.58 22.67 3.04
N LYS A 447 -7.29 22.45 2.75
CA LYS A 447 -6.60 23.03 1.58
C LYS A 447 -6.85 22.27 0.27
N GLY A 448 -7.75 21.29 0.25
CA GLY A 448 -8.10 20.52 -0.96
C GLY A 448 -7.10 19.43 -1.35
N LEU A 449 -6.09 19.10 -0.50
CA LEU A 449 -5.17 18.03 -0.79
C LEU A 449 -5.80 16.68 -0.43
N LYS A 450 -5.60 15.68 -1.30
CA LYS A 450 -5.98 14.30 -1.01
C LYS A 450 -4.99 13.68 -0.03
N VAL A 451 -5.48 13.26 1.13
CA VAL A 451 -4.67 12.67 2.19
C VAL A 451 -5.06 11.21 2.42
N SER A 452 -4.07 10.35 2.59
CA SER A 452 -4.21 8.98 3.09
C SER A 452 -3.65 8.92 4.50
N HIS A 453 -4.44 8.50 5.48
CA HIS A 453 -4.06 8.54 6.89
C HIS A 453 -4.48 7.29 7.66
N VAL A 454 -4.05 7.20 8.93
CA VAL A 454 -4.32 6.07 9.84
C VAL A 454 -5.11 6.46 11.09
N TYR A 455 -5.62 7.69 11.15
CA TYR A 455 -6.23 8.29 12.36
C TYR A 455 -7.75 8.22 12.35
N ASP A 456 -8.37 8.25 13.54
CA ASP A 456 -9.80 8.53 13.70
C ASP A 456 -10.02 10.05 13.74
N MET A 457 -10.58 10.60 12.67
CA MET A 457 -10.79 12.04 12.51
C MET A 457 -11.80 12.65 13.50
N ASN A 458 -12.62 11.83 14.13
CA ASN A 458 -13.65 12.31 15.07
C ASN A 458 -13.13 12.42 16.52
N LYS A 459 -11.81 12.28 16.74
CA LYS A 459 -11.19 12.26 18.09
C LYS A 459 -11.85 11.28 19.06
N GLY A 460 -12.69 10.38 18.57
CA GLY A 460 -13.24 9.28 19.33
C GLY A 460 -12.21 8.16 19.43
N LYS A 461 -12.12 7.50 20.59
CA LYS A 461 -11.31 6.30 20.75
C LYS A 461 -11.91 5.11 19.98
N ASN A 462 -12.53 5.37 18.80
CA ASN A 462 -13.18 4.32 18.01
C ASN A 462 -12.13 3.52 17.25
N THR A 463 -11.66 2.47 17.88
CA THR A 463 -10.66 1.54 17.36
C THR A 463 -11.06 0.96 16.01
N LYS A 464 -12.36 0.75 15.74
CA LYS A 464 -12.89 0.24 14.48
C LYS A 464 -12.66 1.22 13.31
N LYS A 465 -12.97 2.51 13.51
CA LYS A 465 -12.75 3.54 12.47
C LYS A 465 -11.26 3.69 12.15
N ARG A 466 -10.43 3.78 13.19
CA ARG A 466 -8.97 3.86 13.05
C ARG A 466 -8.39 2.67 12.29
N ARG A 467 -8.88 1.46 12.57
CA ARG A 467 -8.44 0.26 11.86
C ARG A 467 -8.89 0.24 10.42
N ASN A 468 -10.10 0.72 10.12
CA ASN A 468 -10.57 0.87 8.75
C ASN A 468 -9.68 1.83 7.94
N GLU A 469 -9.21 2.93 8.54
CA GLU A 469 -8.28 3.84 7.85
C GLU A 469 -6.91 3.17 7.64
N LYS A 470 -6.38 2.42 8.60
CA LYS A 470 -5.18 1.59 8.39
C LYS A 470 -5.35 0.56 7.26
N TRP A 471 -6.54 -0.02 7.13
CA TRP A 471 -6.87 -0.94 6.05
C TRP A 471 -6.87 -0.30 4.67
N LYS A 472 -7.30 0.94 4.57
CA LYS A 472 -7.29 1.73 3.32
C LYS A 472 -5.92 2.27 2.98
N PHE A 473 -5.00 2.32 3.95
CA PHE A 473 -3.65 2.86 3.76
C PHE A 473 -2.85 1.94 2.82
N ARG A 474 -2.53 2.45 1.64
CA ARG A 474 -1.84 1.70 0.58
C ARG A 474 -1.07 2.64 -0.34
N GLY A 475 -0.13 2.10 -1.10
CA GLY A 475 0.55 2.80 -2.18
C GLY A 475 -0.27 2.84 -3.47
N GLY A 476 0.12 3.69 -4.40
CA GLY A 476 -0.52 3.83 -5.72
C GLY A 476 -1.84 4.61 -5.68
N THR A 477 -2.01 5.51 -4.71
CA THR A 477 -3.24 6.29 -4.53
C THR A 477 -3.12 7.75 -4.96
N GLY A 478 -1.90 8.23 -5.26
CA GLY A 478 -1.63 9.63 -5.57
C GLY A 478 -1.86 10.60 -4.41
N ARG A 479 -1.86 10.12 -3.16
CA ARG A 479 -2.24 10.90 -1.97
C ARG A 479 -1.04 11.17 -1.07
N LEU A 480 -1.04 12.35 -0.43
CA LEU A 480 -0.15 12.63 0.69
C LEU A 480 -0.39 11.61 1.80
N LYS A 481 0.68 10.97 2.29
CA LYS A 481 0.56 10.02 3.39
C LYS A 481 0.84 10.70 4.72
N VAL A 482 -0.07 10.53 5.70
CA VAL A 482 0.10 11.03 7.07
C VAL A 482 -0.18 9.90 8.05
N CYS A 483 0.81 9.48 8.81
CA CYS A 483 0.65 8.36 9.74
C CYS A 483 1.59 8.44 10.94
N SER A 484 1.32 7.63 11.95
CA SER A 484 2.26 7.46 13.07
C SER A 484 3.46 6.64 12.62
N TYR A 485 4.63 6.88 13.23
CA TYR A 485 5.85 6.10 12.97
C TYR A 485 5.63 4.59 13.17
N HIS A 486 4.85 4.18 14.16
CA HIS A 486 4.46 2.76 14.36
C HIS A 486 3.71 2.16 13.15
N SER A 487 2.77 2.93 12.58
CA SER A 487 1.99 2.44 11.42
C SER A 487 2.80 2.45 10.13
N TYR A 488 3.88 3.21 10.09
CA TYR A 488 4.78 3.31 8.93
C TYR A 488 5.91 2.28 8.95
N LYS A 489 6.13 1.61 10.07
CA LYS A 489 7.17 0.57 10.19
C LYS A 489 7.11 -0.41 9.02
N GLY A 490 8.24 -0.65 8.37
CA GLY A 490 8.37 -1.52 7.18
C GLY A 490 8.06 -0.83 5.84
N TRP A 491 7.42 0.35 5.83
CA TRP A 491 7.20 1.15 4.62
C TRP A 491 8.45 1.89 4.17
N GLN A 492 8.39 2.40 2.93
CA GLN A 492 9.43 3.28 2.38
C GLN A 492 8.81 4.35 1.49
N THR A 493 9.44 5.51 1.44
CA THR A 493 9.09 6.63 0.57
C THR A 493 10.34 7.47 0.27
N PRO A 494 10.43 8.14 -0.87
CA PRO A 494 11.55 9.01 -1.19
C PRO A 494 11.71 10.18 -0.22
N ASN A 495 10.60 10.76 0.24
CA ASN A 495 10.64 11.93 1.11
C ASN A 495 9.85 11.70 2.39
N VAL A 496 10.49 11.91 3.53
CA VAL A 496 9.89 11.78 4.87
C VAL A 496 9.99 13.12 5.60
N ILE A 497 8.86 13.59 6.11
CA ILE A 497 8.80 14.70 7.06
C ILE A 497 8.45 14.09 8.43
N LEU A 498 9.41 14.06 9.34
CA LEU A 498 9.19 13.60 10.70
C LEU A 498 8.83 14.79 11.60
N VAL A 499 7.63 14.78 12.14
CA VAL A 499 7.14 15.82 13.06
C VAL A 499 7.30 15.31 14.49
N LEU A 500 8.24 15.90 15.20
CA LEU A 500 8.47 15.63 16.61
C LEU A 500 7.74 16.70 17.44
N ASP A 501 6.87 16.27 18.32
CA ASP A 501 6.30 17.15 19.32
C ASP A 501 7.28 17.30 20.49
N SER A 502 7.27 18.46 21.18
CA SER A 502 8.05 18.64 22.39
C SER A 502 7.62 17.59 23.42
N CYS A 503 8.45 16.61 23.65
CA CYS A 503 8.28 15.70 24.76
C CYS A 503 8.63 16.45 26.03
N GLY A 504 7.72 16.56 26.98
CA GLY A 504 8.07 16.88 28.36
C GLY A 504 9.20 15.91 28.80
N SER A 505 10.07 16.38 29.68
CA SER A 505 11.33 15.74 30.08
C SER A 505 11.28 14.27 30.52
N GLU A 506 10.11 13.65 30.56
CA GLU A 506 9.90 12.27 31.01
C GLU A 506 9.73 11.24 29.85
N ASN A 507 9.58 11.66 28.59
CA ASN A 507 9.23 10.75 27.47
C ASN A 507 10.31 10.62 26.37
N ILE A 508 11.56 10.93 26.65
CA ILE A 508 12.67 10.72 25.69
C ILE A 508 12.90 9.22 25.37
N VAL A 509 12.34 8.32 26.20
CA VAL A 509 12.52 6.87 26.06
C VAL A 509 11.63 6.25 24.98
N ASP A 510 10.54 6.91 24.55
CA ASP A 510 9.60 6.36 23.57
C ASP A 510 9.98 6.59 22.09
N ILE A 511 11.12 7.17 21.81
CA ILE A 511 11.67 7.33 20.44
C ILE A 511 12.76 6.26 20.20
N ARG A 512 12.49 5.03 20.57
CA ARG A 512 13.35 3.88 20.25
C ARG A 512 13.04 3.30 18.88
#